data_ad8ec68c54dbed742bd445bc7fdb6a12
#
_entry.id   ad8ec68c54dbed742bd445bc7fdb6a12
#
_cell.length_a   1.000
_cell.length_b   1.000
_cell.length_c   1.000
_cell.angle_alpha   90.00
_cell.angle_beta   90.00
_cell.angle_gamma   90.00
#
_symmetry.space_group_name_H-M   'P 1'
#
loop_
_entity.id
_entity.type
_entity.pdbx_description
1 polymer ?
#
loop_
_entity_poly.entity_id
_entity_poly.type
_entity_poly.pdbx_seq_one_letter_code
_entity_poly.pdbx_strand_id
1 'polypeptide(L)' 'MMIQNDQELQGMKERVAYFQRQVETLRRVETNAQNYRASAGGFLAEIDRMNLEIREYLSLHPSELKEQAA' A
#
# COMPACT_ATOMS: atom_id res chain seq x y z
N MET A 1 7.19 -9.93 7.78
CA MET A 1 6.15 -9.57 6.81
C MET A 1 4.80 -9.46 7.49
N MET A 2 4.05 -8.42 7.20
CA MET A 2 2.79 -8.18 7.90
C MET A 2 1.61 -8.95 7.31
N ILE A 3 1.62 -9.18 5.99
CA ILE A 3 0.54 -9.92 5.33
C ILE A 3 0.76 -11.41 5.53
N GLN A 4 -0.21 -12.08 6.15
CA GLN A 4 -0.08 -13.49 6.50
C GLN A 4 -1.08 -14.39 5.76
N ASN A 5 -2.10 -13.81 5.12
CA ASN A 5 -3.10 -14.58 4.38
C ASN A 5 -3.74 -13.72 3.31
N ASP A 6 -4.55 -14.34 2.45
CA ASP A 6 -5.16 -13.64 1.32
C ASP A 6 -6.17 -12.60 1.76
N GLN A 7 -6.83 -12.79 2.89
CA GLN A 7 -7.75 -11.80 3.42
C GLN A 7 -7.01 -10.52 3.79
N GLU A 8 -5.85 -10.66 4.44
CA GLU A 8 -5.01 -9.50 4.77
C GLU A 8 -4.45 -8.84 3.53
N LEU A 9 -4.14 -9.63 2.50
CA LEU A 9 -3.71 -9.10 1.21
C LEU A 9 -4.79 -8.18 0.62
N GLN A 10 -6.05 -8.63 0.62
CA GLN A 10 -7.13 -7.81 0.09
C GLN A 10 -7.29 -6.51 0.89
N GLY A 11 -7.19 -6.59 2.21
CA GLY A 11 -7.25 -5.39 3.06
C GLY A 11 -6.13 -4.41 2.73
N MET A 12 -4.92 -4.92 2.51
CA MET A 12 -3.79 -4.06 2.15
C MET A 12 -3.99 -3.41 0.79
N LYS A 13 -4.52 -4.15 -0.19
CA LYS A 13 -4.80 -3.62 -1.53
C LYS A 13 -5.86 -2.51 -1.46
N GLU A 14 -6.88 -2.70 -0.63
CA GLU A 14 -7.91 -1.69 -0.44
C GLU A 14 -7.33 -0.42 0.18
N ARG A 15 -6.41 -0.57 1.13
CA ARG A 15 -5.75 0.57 1.76
C ARG A 15 -4.88 1.33 0.76
N VAL A 16 -4.16 0.62 -0.10
CA VAL A 16 -3.39 1.25 -1.18
C VAL A 16 -4.31 2.07 -2.07
N ALA A 17 -5.44 1.49 -2.48
CA ALA A 17 -6.41 2.19 -3.32
C ALA A 17 -6.96 3.44 -2.64
N TYR A 18 -7.25 3.36 -1.34
CA TYR A 18 -7.71 4.51 -0.58
C TYR A 18 -6.69 5.65 -0.58
N PHE A 19 -5.42 5.32 -0.31
CA PHE A 19 -4.37 6.33 -0.30
C PHE A 19 -4.13 6.92 -1.68
N GLN A 20 -4.25 6.12 -2.73
CA GLN A 20 -4.15 6.62 -4.10
C GLN A 20 -5.25 7.63 -4.40
N ARG A 21 -6.47 7.37 -3.93
CA ARG A 21 -7.57 8.32 -4.10
C ARG A 21 -7.30 9.63 -3.35
N GLN A 22 -6.66 9.56 -2.18
CA GLN A 22 -6.29 10.77 -1.45
C GLN A 22 -5.28 11.60 -2.22
N VAL A 23 -4.29 10.97 -2.83
CA VAL A 23 -3.32 11.67 -3.67
C VAL A 23 -3.99 12.31 -4.88
N GLU A 24 -4.90 11.57 -5.53
CA GLU A 24 -5.64 12.10 -6.68
C GLU A 24 -6.48 13.30 -6.31
N THR A 25 -7.11 13.27 -5.13
CA THR A 25 -7.87 14.41 -4.63
C THR A 25 -6.97 15.62 -4.42
N LEU A 26 -5.80 15.41 -3.80
CA LEU A 26 -4.84 16.49 -3.61
C LEU A 26 -4.42 17.12 -4.93
N ARG A 27 -4.22 16.30 -5.97
CA ARG A 27 -3.85 16.83 -7.29
C ARG A 27 -4.89 17.81 -7.84
N ARG A 28 -6.16 17.58 -7.53
CA ARG A 28 -7.24 18.42 -8.04
C ARG A 28 -7.44 19.69 -7.23
N VAL A 29 -7.27 19.60 -5.90
CA VAL A 29 -7.67 20.69 -5.03
C VAL A 29 -6.50 21.55 -4.55
N GLU A 30 -5.29 20.99 -4.47
CA GLU A 30 -4.14 21.76 -4.00
C GLU A 30 -3.52 22.52 -5.15
N THR A 31 -3.49 23.85 -5.03
CA THR A 31 -3.00 24.72 -6.09
C THR A 31 -1.51 25.03 -5.97
N ASN A 32 -0.91 24.78 -4.81
CA ASN A 32 0.50 25.06 -4.57
C ASN A 32 1.32 23.77 -4.70
N ALA A 33 2.30 23.78 -5.63
CA ALA A 33 3.08 22.58 -5.93
C ALA A 33 3.90 22.09 -4.74
N GLN A 34 4.44 23.00 -3.93
CA GLN A 34 5.21 22.61 -2.75
C GLN A 34 4.32 21.98 -1.69
N ASN A 35 3.15 22.55 -1.45
CA ASN A 35 2.18 21.98 -0.51
C ASN A 35 1.70 20.62 -0.99
N TYR A 36 1.47 20.48 -2.29
CA TYR A 36 1.09 19.19 -2.85
C TYR A 36 2.16 18.15 -2.59
N ARG A 37 3.41 18.45 -2.89
CA ARG A 37 4.49 17.49 -2.68
C ARG A 37 4.66 17.11 -1.22
N ALA A 38 4.51 18.08 -0.31
CA ALA A 38 4.62 17.82 1.11
C ALA A 38 3.50 16.91 1.61
N SER A 39 2.26 17.17 1.18
CA SER A 39 1.11 16.39 1.62
C SER A 39 1.07 15.02 0.95
N ALA A 40 1.29 14.96 -0.36
CA ALA A 40 1.24 13.72 -1.11
C ALA A 40 2.41 12.81 -0.76
N GLY A 41 3.56 13.38 -0.38
CA GLY A 41 4.76 12.61 -0.10
C GLY A 41 4.56 11.55 0.98
N GLY A 42 3.81 11.89 2.03
CA GLY A 42 3.50 10.95 3.09
C GLY A 42 2.65 9.79 2.59
N PHE A 43 1.61 10.09 1.82
CA PHE A 43 0.76 9.05 1.24
C PHE A 43 1.55 8.17 0.26
N LEU A 44 2.38 8.79 -0.58
CA LEU A 44 3.16 8.04 -1.56
C LEU A 44 4.16 7.11 -0.89
N ALA A 45 4.81 7.56 0.19
CA ALA A 45 5.73 6.72 0.94
C ALA A 45 5.01 5.51 1.54
N GLU A 46 3.80 5.72 2.08
CA GLU A 46 3.01 4.61 2.62
C GLU A 46 2.57 3.64 1.52
N ILE A 47 2.19 4.17 0.34
CA ILE A 47 1.83 3.34 -0.80
C ILE A 47 3.02 2.47 -1.21
N ASP A 48 4.21 3.06 -1.28
CA ASP A 48 5.42 2.31 -1.64
C ASP A 48 5.69 1.18 -0.66
N ARG A 49 5.57 1.47 0.64
CA ARG A 49 5.78 0.47 1.68
C ARG A 49 4.76 -0.67 1.58
N MET A 50 3.49 -0.32 1.40
CA MET A 50 2.44 -1.32 1.28
C MET A 50 2.59 -2.16 0.02
N ASN A 51 2.97 -1.55 -1.09
CA ASN A 51 3.21 -2.29 -2.33
C ASN A 51 4.40 -3.25 -2.19
N LEU A 52 5.42 -2.87 -1.43
CA LEU A 52 6.53 -3.77 -1.17
C LEU A 52 6.07 -4.99 -0.37
N GLU A 53 5.25 -4.78 0.65
CA GLU A 53 4.70 -5.87 1.44
C GLU A 53 3.82 -6.81 0.60
N ILE A 54 3.00 -6.24 -0.28
CA ILE A 54 2.17 -7.01 -1.21
C ILE A 54 3.07 -7.86 -2.12
N ARG A 55 4.11 -7.27 -2.66
CA ARG A 55 5.03 -7.97 -3.55
C ARG A 55 5.73 -9.10 -2.82
N GLU A 56 6.18 -8.86 -1.60
CA GLU A 56 6.84 -9.89 -0.80
C GLU A 56 5.90 -11.06 -0.52
N TYR A 57 4.65 -10.76 -0.16
CA TYR A 57 3.67 -11.81 0.08
C TYR A 57 3.40 -12.62 -1.19
N LEU A 58 3.20 -11.93 -2.32
CA LEU A 58 2.91 -12.59 -3.60
C LEU A 58 4.10 -13.40 -4.14
N SER A 59 5.31 -13.12 -3.66
CA SER A 59 6.49 -13.89 -4.07
C SER A 59 6.51 -15.27 -3.45
N LEU A 60 5.69 -15.51 -2.44
CA LEU A 60 5.64 -16.78 -1.74
C LEU A 60 4.50 -17.65 -2.27
N HIS A 61 4.80 -18.93 -2.49
CA HIS A 61 3.77 -19.89 -2.85
C HIS A 61 2.92 -20.20 -1.61
N PRO A 62 1.61 -20.49 -1.76
CA PRO A 62 0.76 -20.79 -0.61
C PRO A 62 1.27 -21.89 0.30
N SER A 63 1.98 -22.89 -0.24
CA SER A 63 2.55 -23.94 0.59
C SER A 63 3.62 -23.43 1.54
N GLU A 64 4.37 -22.41 1.15
CA GLU A 64 5.38 -21.78 1.99
C GLU A 64 4.75 -21.00 3.14
N LEU A 65 3.59 -20.41 2.88
CA LEU A 65 2.86 -19.67 3.91
C LEU A 65 2.33 -20.61 4.99
N LYS A 66 1.89 -21.82 4.62
CA LYS A 66 1.45 -22.82 5.58
C LYS A 66 2.59 -23.25 6.50
N GLU A 67 3.78 -23.43 5.95
CA GLU A 67 4.96 -23.79 6.74
C GLU A 67 5.31 -22.69 7.73
N GLN A 68 5.21 -21.44 7.31
CA GLN A 68 5.49 -20.31 8.19
C GLN A 68 4.44 -20.15 9.29
N ALA A 69 3.20 -20.50 9.01
CA ALA A 69 2.11 -20.37 9.97
C ALA A 69 2.14 -21.49 11.02
N ALA A 70 2.81 -22.59 10.72
CA ALA A 70 2.98 -23.67 11.65
C ALA A 70 4.06 -23.35 12.67
#